data_8d34bdcc1c46db3230c8d5a4495a349e
#
_entry.id   8d34bdcc1c46db3230c8d5a4495a349e
#
_cell.length_a   1.000
_cell.length_b   1.000
_cell.length_c   1.000
_cell.angle_alpha   90.00
_cell.angle_beta   90.00
_cell.angle_gamma   90.00
#
_symmetry.space_group_name_H-M   'P 1'
#
loop_
_entity.id
_entity.type
_entity.pdbx_description
1 polymer ?
#
loop_
_entity_poly.entity_id
_entity_poly.type
_entity_poly.pdbx_seq_one_letter_code
_entity_poly.pdbx_strand_id
1 'polypeptide(L)'
;MKDLMKKWEGTPFPEMVRGLPEAAIPVEGVRGWLLQGSENQAVFFDIEPTAQVPPHSHCAQWGLVLEGEMELTIGGESKVYGKGDWYFIPAGAEHAASFRTRCAVIDLFESPDRYRAK
;
A
#
# COMPACT_ATOMS: atom_id res chain seq x y z
N MET A 1 -25.61 -13.91 3.79
CA MET A 1 -24.51 -13.95 4.77
C MET A 1 -23.21 -14.45 4.18
N LYS A 2 -23.24 -15.51 3.36
CA LYS A 2 -22.02 -15.99 2.71
C LYS A 2 -21.32 -14.93 1.85
N ASP A 3 -22.06 -13.96 1.33
CA ASP A 3 -21.48 -12.90 0.51
C ASP A 3 -20.58 -11.97 1.30
N LEU A 4 -20.73 -11.91 2.62
CA LEU A 4 -19.86 -11.11 3.48
C LEU A 4 -18.44 -11.68 3.53
N MET A 5 -18.29 -12.96 3.23
CA MET A 5 -16.99 -13.64 3.24
C MET A 5 -16.39 -13.75 1.85
N LYS A 6 -17.11 -13.34 0.83
CA LYS A 6 -16.68 -13.46 -0.55
C LYS A 6 -15.68 -12.36 -0.90
N LYS A 7 -14.62 -12.74 -1.58
CA LYS A 7 -13.66 -11.75 -2.11
C LYS A 7 -14.27 -11.02 -3.30
N TRP A 8 -13.95 -9.74 -3.39
CA TRP A 8 -14.43 -8.93 -4.50
C TRP A 8 -13.62 -9.23 -5.75
N GLU A 9 -14.31 -9.24 -6.87
CA GLU A 9 -13.71 -9.43 -8.17
C GLU A 9 -12.75 -8.26 -8.45
N GLY A 10 -11.53 -8.60 -8.86
CA GLY A 10 -10.54 -7.61 -9.26
C GLY A 10 -9.85 -6.84 -8.15
N THR A 11 -10.21 -7.09 -6.88
CA THR A 11 -9.57 -6.44 -5.73
C THR A 11 -9.88 -7.21 -4.45
N PRO A 12 -8.94 -7.23 -3.47
CA PRO A 12 -9.20 -7.85 -2.17
C PRO A 12 -10.03 -6.97 -1.22
N PHE A 13 -10.35 -5.73 -1.61
CA PHE A 13 -11.04 -4.78 -0.75
C PHE A 13 -12.56 -4.75 -0.98
N PRO A 14 -13.35 -4.55 0.10
CA PRO A 14 -14.78 -4.44 -0.02
C PRO A 14 -15.22 -3.12 -0.65
N GLU A 15 -16.49 -3.09 -1.05
CA GLU A 15 -17.07 -1.91 -1.69
C GLU A 15 -16.90 -0.64 -0.85
N MET A 16 -16.99 -0.74 0.47
CA MET A 16 -16.84 0.45 1.33
C MET A 16 -15.44 1.06 1.21
N VAL A 17 -14.41 0.27 0.91
CA VAL A 17 -13.06 0.78 0.67
C VAL A 17 -12.94 1.30 -0.76
N ARG A 18 -13.46 0.54 -1.73
CA ARG A 18 -13.41 0.93 -3.15
C ARG A 18 -14.25 2.17 -3.47
N GLY A 19 -15.16 2.53 -2.57
CA GLY A 19 -15.93 3.77 -2.68
C GLY A 19 -15.18 5.02 -2.21
N LEU A 20 -14.01 4.86 -1.60
CA LEU A 20 -13.14 5.98 -1.25
C LEU A 20 -12.51 6.57 -2.53
N PRO A 21 -12.04 7.81 -2.49
CA PRO A 21 -11.33 8.38 -3.64
C PRO A 21 -10.12 7.52 -4.03
N GLU A 22 -10.01 7.20 -5.30
CA GLU A 22 -8.87 6.44 -5.80
C GLU A 22 -7.66 7.36 -5.93
N ALA A 23 -6.50 6.88 -5.49
CA ALA A 23 -5.25 7.64 -5.53
C ALA A 23 -4.67 7.65 -6.95
N ALA A 24 -4.08 8.77 -7.34
CA ALA A 24 -3.28 8.87 -8.56
C ALA A 24 -1.87 8.35 -8.25
N ILE A 25 -1.62 7.09 -8.58
CA ILE A 25 -0.34 6.43 -8.29
C ILE A 25 0.41 6.19 -9.61
N PRO A 26 1.60 6.79 -9.79
CA PRO A 26 2.35 6.67 -11.04
C PRO A 26 3.19 5.38 -11.10
N VAL A 27 2.63 4.26 -10.67
CA VAL A 27 3.28 2.95 -10.73
C VAL A 27 2.30 1.97 -11.34
N GLU A 28 2.70 1.36 -12.44
CA GLU A 28 1.87 0.36 -13.10
C GLU A 28 1.65 -0.84 -12.18
N GLY A 29 0.43 -1.33 -12.15
CA GLY A 29 0.06 -2.48 -11.32
C GLY A 29 -0.30 -2.14 -9.88
N VAL A 30 -0.32 -0.86 -9.53
CA VAL A 30 -0.68 -0.41 -8.17
C VAL A 30 -1.94 0.43 -8.23
N ARG A 31 -2.93 0.03 -7.43
CA ARG A 31 -4.14 0.80 -7.20
C ARG A 31 -4.21 1.13 -5.71
N GLY A 32 -4.78 2.26 -5.37
CA GLY A 32 -4.95 2.63 -3.98
C GLY A 32 -6.17 3.50 -3.77
N TRP A 33 -6.76 3.41 -2.58
CA TRP A 33 -7.91 4.21 -2.15
C TRP A 33 -7.52 5.00 -0.92
N LEU A 34 -7.93 6.27 -0.89
CA LEU A 34 -7.48 7.24 0.10
C LEU A 34 -8.48 7.41 1.24
N LEU A 35 -8.01 7.28 2.46
CA LEU A 35 -8.72 7.76 3.63
C LEU A 35 -7.99 9.01 4.11
N GLN A 36 -8.59 10.17 3.83
CA GLN A 36 -7.93 11.46 3.99
C GLN A 36 -8.09 12.01 5.39
N GLY A 37 -6.97 12.26 6.06
CA GLY A 37 -6.94 13.02 7.30
C GLY A 37 -6.49 14.45 7.06
N SER A 38 -6.57 15.30 8.09
CA SER A 38 -6.10 16.69 8.00
C SER A 38 -4.58 16.80 8.04
N GLU A 39 -3.92 15.85 8.71
CA GLU A 39 -2.46 15.86 8.87
C GLU A 39 -1.79 14.58 8.37
N ASN A 40 -2.58 13.58 8.00
CA ASN A 40 -2.07 12.31 7.54
C ASN A 40 -3.00 11.73 6.48
N GLN A 41 -2.58 10.62 5.90
CA GLN A 41 -3.33 9.98 4.82
C GLN A 41 -3.11 8.47 4.91
N ALA A 42 -4.19 7.69 4.94
CA ALA A 42 -4.11 6.25 4.85
C ALA A 42 -4.46 5.82 3.42
N VAL A 43 -3.72 4.84 2.91
CA VAL A 43 -3.94 4.31 1.56
C VAL A 43 -4.12 2.79 1.64
N PHE A 44 -5.19 2.31 1.03
CA PHE A 44 -5.47 0.89 0.87
C PHE A 44 -4.96 0.47 -0.50
N PHE A 45 -3.83 -0.24 -0.53
CA PHE A 45 -3.15 -0.62 -1.77
C PHE A 45 -3.52 -2.03 -2.22
N ASP A 46 -3.86 -2.16 -3.50
CA ASP A 46 -4.00 -3.41 -4.22
C ASP A 46 -2.88 -3.44 -5.25
N ILE A 47 -1.96 -4.39 -5.10
CA ILE A 47 -0.68 -4.37 -5.82
C ILE A 47 -0.50 -5.68 -6.59
N GLU A 48 -0.34 -5.55 -7.90
CA GLU A 48 -0.04 -6.70 -8.76
C GLU A 48 1.41 -7.15 -8.61
N PRO A 49 1.72 -8.45 -8.79
CA PRO A 49 3.10 -8.93 -8.64
C PRO A 49 4.06 -8.36 -9.67
N THR A 50 3.56 -7.82 -10.76
CA THR A 50 4.39 -7.17 -11.79
C THR A 50 4.82 -5.76 -11.41
N ALA A 51 4.23 -5.18 -10.37
CA ALA A 51 4.56 -3.82 -9.93
C ALA A 51 5.99 -3.75 -9.40
N GLN A 52 6.65 -2.63 -9.69
CA GLN A 52 7.99 -2.34 -9.20
C GLN A 52 7.99 -0.92 -8.65
N VAL A 53 8.32 -0.78 -7.38
CA VAL A 53 8.46 0.53 -6.74
C VAL A 53 9.95 0.84 -6.65
N PRO A 54 10.45 1.75 -7.49
CA PRO A 54 11.88 2.06 -7.51
C PRO A 54 12.30 2.80 -6.24
N PRO A 55 13.61 2.85 -5.96
CA PRO A 55 14.11 3.60 -4.82
C PRO A 55 13.61 5.04 -4.80
N HIS A 56 13.07 5.45 -3.66
CA HIS A 56 12.55 6.80 -3.45
C HIS A 56 12.51 7.10 -1.95
N SER A 57 12.24 8.34 -1.60
CA SER A 57 12.05 8.75 -0.21
C SER A 57 10.94 9.81 -0.12
N HIS A 58 10.34 9.89 1.03
CA HIS A 58 9.26 10.86 1.31
C HIS A 58 9.02 10.93 2.83
N CYS A 59 7.84 11.37 3.25
CA CYS A 59 7.45 11.40 4.66
C CYS A 59 7.48 10.01 5.29
N ALA A 60 7.43 9.94 6.61
CA ALA A 60 7.37 8.67 7.33
C ALA A 60 6.09 7.92 6.98
N GLN A 61 6.16 6.59 6.97
CA GLN A 61 5.00 5.72 6.75
C GLN A 61 5.08 4.47 7.60
N TRP A 62 3.92 4.01 8.02
CA TRP A 62 3.73 2.73 8.68
C TRP A 62 2.83 1.88 7.79
N GLY A 63 3.19 0.61 7.59
CA GLY A 63 2.43 -0.28 6.73
C GLY A 63 2.12 -1.61 7.38
N LEU A 64 0.99 -2.20 6.98
CA LEU A 64 0.53 -3.51 7.43
C LEU A 64 0.16 -4.34 6.22
N VAL A 65 0.77 -5.52 6.09
CA VAL A 65 0.46 -6.46 5.00
C VAL A 65 -0.77 -7.28 5.38
N LEU A 66 -1.83 -7.14 4.60
CA LEU A 66 -3.08 -7.89 4.80
C LEU A 66 -3.07 -9.21 4.07
N GLU A 67 -2.50 -9.25 2.87
CA GLU A 67 -2.37 -10.44 2.04
C GLU A 67 -1.13 -10.35 1.17
N GLY A 68 -0.54 -11.49 0.87
CA GLY A 68 0.55 -11.61 -0.07
C GLY A 68 1.92 -11.50 0.58
N GLU A 69 2.95 -11.48 -0.27
CA GLU A 69 4.34 -11.36 0.15
C GLU A 69 5.03 -10.27 -0.65
N MET A 70 5.69 -9.37 0.04
CA MET A 70 6.46 -8.30 -0.57
C MET A 70 7.88 -8.28 -0.05
N GLU A 71 8.82 -7.88 -0.89
CA GLU A 71 10.19 -7.61 -0.48
C GLU A 71 10.37 -6.10 -0.40
N LEU A 72 10.68 -5.62 0.78
CA LEU A 72 10.88 -4.20 1.04
C LEU A 72 12.35 -3.97 1.37
N THR A 73 12.97 -3.03 0.67
CA THR A 73 14.35 -2.64 0.88
C THR A 73 14.35 -1.24 1.50
N ILE A 74 14.91 -1.12 2.69
CA ILE A 74 14.99 0.15 3.41
C ILE A 74 16.46 0.40 3.75
N GLY A 75 17.00 1.52 3.30
CA GLY A 75 18.39 1.85 3.59
C GLY A 75 19.37 0.78 3.14
N GLY A 76 19.08 0.08 2.05
CA GLY A 76 19.92 -0.97 1.50
C GLY A 76 19.70 -2.36 2.10
N GLU A 77 18.85 -2.50 3.11
CA GLU A 77 18.54 -3.79 3.72
C GLU A 77 17.19 -4.30 3.23
N SER A 78 17.17 -5.54 2.71
CA SER A 78 15.97 -6.16 2.17
C SER A 78 15.39 -7.18 3.14
N LYS A 79 14.08 -7.17 3.26
CA LYS A 79 13.35 -8.14 4.09
C LYS A 79 12.01 -8.46 3.42
N VAL A 80 11.58 -9.72 3.57
CA VAL A 80 10.27 -10.16 3.07
C VAL A 80 9.24 -10.01 4.17
N TYR A 81 8.12 -9.36 3.82
CA TYR A 81 6.98 -9.16 4.70
C TYR A 81 5.78 -9.92 4.13
N GLY A 82 5.11 -10.66 4.99
CA GLY A 82 3.91 -11.42 4.64
C GLY A 82 2.71 -11.02 5.48
N LYS A 83 1.62 -11.74 5.30
CA LYS A 83 0.35 -11.46 5.99
C LYS A 83 0.55 -11.27 7.49
N GLY A 84 0.08 -10.13 8.01
CA GLY A 84 0.16 -9.78 9.42
C GLY A 84 1.44 -9.07 9.83
N ASP A 85 2.44 -9.01 8.96
CA ASP A 85 3.66 -8.27 9.23
C ASP A 85 3.44 -6.77 9.02
N TRP A 86 4.13 -5.97 9.81
CA TRP A 86 4.10 -4.53 9.67
C TRP A 86 5.52 -3.98 9.52
N TYR A 87 5.63 -2.79 8.97
CA TYR A 87 6.91 -2.11 8.79
C TYR A 87 6.75 -0.62 9.07
N PHE A 88 7.87 0.00 9.40
CA PHE A 88 7.95 1.44 9.57
C PHE A 88 9.12 1.97 8.76
N ILE A 89 8.88 3.00 7.96
CA ILE A 89 9.89 3.67 7.15
C ILE A 89 10.02 5.10 7.65
N PRO A 90 11.18 5.46 8.26
CA PRO A 90 11.40 6.82 8.73
C PRO A 90 11.38 7.84 7.58
N ALA A 91 11.02 9.07 7.90
CA ALA A 91 11.05 10.16 6.91
C ALA A 91 12.45 10.29 6.29
N GLY A 92 12.50 10.38 4.97
CA GLY A 92 13.75 10.55 4.23
C GLY A 92 14.54 9.27 3.99
N ALA A 93 14.17 8.15 4.59
CA ALA A 93 14.85 6.88 4.35
C ALA A 93 14.54 6.37 2.93
N GLU A 94 15.57 6.10 2.14
CA GLU A 94 15.38 5.54 0.80
C GLU A 94 14.83 4.13 0.91
N HIS A 95 13.80 3.82 0.12
CA HIS A 95 13.20 2.51 0.12
C HIS A 95 12.65 2.15 -1.26
N ALA A 96 12.54 0.84 -1.48
CA ALA A 96 12.05 0.25 -2.72
C ALA A 96 11.28 -1.02 -2.39
N ALA A 97 10.40 -1.45 -3.28
CA ALA A 97 9.62 -2.66 -3.06
C ALA A 97 9.43 -3.45 -4.35
N SER A 98 9.39 -4.77 -4.20
CA SER A 98 8.95 -5.70 -5.22
C SER A 98 7.98 -6.70 -4.59
N PHE A 99 7.19 -7.38 -5.41
CA PHE A 99 6.06 -8.17 -4.92
C PHE A 99 6.12 -9.58 -5.49
N ARG A 100 6.20 -10.57 -4.59
CA ARG A 100 6.27 -11.98 -5.00
C ARG A 100 4.92 -12.51 -5.43
N THR A 101 3.86 -11.95 -4.83
CA THR A 101 2.48 -12.27 -5.13
C THR A 101 1.70 -10.98 -5.22
N ARG A 102 0.43 -11.07 -5.59
CA ARG A 102 -0.49 -9.94 -5.42
C ARG A 102 -0.56 -9.61 -3.94
N CYS A 103 -0.50 -8.33 -3.60
CA CYS A 103 -0.50 -7.87 -2.21
C CYS A 103 -1.64 -6.90 -1.94
N ALA A 104 -2.18 -7.01 -0.74
CA ALA A 104 -3.08 -6.01 -0.17
C ALA A 104 -2.39 -5.44 1.06
N VAL A 105 -2.18 -4.13 1.07
CA VAL A 105 -1.41 -3.45 2.11
C VAL A 105 -2.13 -2.17 2.51
N ILE A 106 -2.11 -1.84 3.80
CA ILE A 106 -2.58 -0.53 4.27
C ILE A 106 -1.36 0.23 4.77
N ASP A 107 -1.16 1.44 4.23
CA ASP A 107 -0.10 2.33 4.69
C ASP A 107 -0.67 3.62 5.25
N LEU A 108 -0.15 4.06 6.38
CA LEU A 108 -0.43 5.37 6.95
C LEU A 108 0.77 6.27 6.70
N PHE A 109 0.54 7.37 5.99
CA PHE A 109 1.57 8.37 5.70
C PHE A 109 1.45 9.55 6.65
N GLU A 110 2.57 10.02 7.16
CA GLU A 110 2.63 11.18 8.05
C GLU A 110 2.62 12.49 7.26
N SER A 111 1.73 12.56 6.28
CA SER A 111 1.52 13.72 5.42
C SER A 111 0.13 13.62 4.83
N PRO A 112 -0.62 14.73 4.71
CA PRO A 112 -1.97 14.69 4.14
C PRO A 112 -1.99 14.65 2.62
N ASP A 113 -0.85 14.78 1.96
CA ASP A 113 -0.77 14.94 0.52
C ASP A 113 0.26 14.04 -0.16
N ARG A 114 0.53 12.87 0.41
CA ARG A 114 1.42 11.89 -0.23
C ARG A 114 0.93 11.53 -1.63
N TYR A 115 -0.38 11.34 -1.78
CA TYR A 115 -1.02 11.10 -3.07
C TYR A 115 -2.21 12.03 -3.24
N ARG A 116 -2.46 12.39 -4.49
CA ARG A 116 -3.67 13.10 -4.88
C ARG A 116 -4.72 12.10 -5.31
N ALA A 117 -5.98 12.44 -5.15
CA ALA A 117 -7.08 11.69 -5.76
C ALA A 117 -7.02 11.86 -7.29
N LYS A 118 -7.41 10.82 -7.98
CA LYS A 118 -7.55 10.85 -9.44
C LYS A 118 -8.57 11.88 -9.87
#